data_5b382829e07f47b3dbc570890a855e3d
#
_entry.id   5b382829e07f47b3dbc570890a855e3d
#
_cell.length_a   1.000
_cell.length_b   1.000
_cell.length_c   1.000
_cell.angle_alpha   90.00
_cell.angle_beta   90.00
_cell.angle_gamma   90.00
#
_symmetry.space_group_name_H-M   'P 1'
#
loop_
_entity.id
_entity.type
_entity.pdbx_description
1 polymer ?
#
loop_
_entity_poly.entity_id
_entity_poly.type
_entity_poly.pdbx_seq_one_letter_code
_entity_poly.pdbx_strand_id
1 'polypeptide(L)'
;MFKRIDHIELVTADPERAERFYTEVLGFKVRSRATVPGGLDLVYLDLGGTTVELLKYTEPPPQPAAEGLRLGYRMMALEVEDMQQALDMLKKQGIEPVWGPVTRPAYARAEIRDPDGNHIELRQWIR
;
A
#
# COMPACT_ATOMS: atom_id res chain seq x y z
N MET A 1 -13.77 2.05 -24.56
CA MET A 1 -12.92 3.11 -24.01
C MET A 1 -12.56 2.79 -22.57
N PHE A 2 -11.52 3.42 -22.03
CA PHE A 2 -11.04 3.14 -20.69
C PHE A 2 -12.05 3.61 -19.64
N LYS A 3 -12.27 2.80 -18.57
CA LYS A 3 -13.30 3.07 -17.56
C LYS A 3 -12.72 3.57 -16.24
N ARG A 4 -11.66 2.94 -15.75
CA ARG A 4 -11.08 3.24 -14.44
C ARG A 4 -9.77 2.45 -14.28
N ILE A 5 -9.06 2.74 -13.21
CA ILE A 5 -7.96 1.86 -12.78
C ILE A 5 -8.61 0.62 -12.15
N ASP A 6 -8.33 -0.56 -12.72
CA ASP A 6 -8.89 -1.81 -12.21
C ASP A 6 -8.16 -2.25 -10.94
N HIS A 7 -6.84 -2.26 -10.98
CA HIS A 7 -6.01 -2.60 -9.82
C HIS A 7 -4.60 -2.01 -9.96
N ILE A 8 -3.86 -2.03 -8.86
CA ILE A 8 -2.44 -1.67 -8.79
C ILE A 8 -1.70 -2.93 -8.38
N GLU A 9 -0.59 -3.24 -9.05
CA GLU A 9 0.23 -4.40 -8.74
C GLU A 9 1.44 -4.00 -7.91
N LEU A 10 1.69 -4.78 -6.84
CA LEU A 10 2.86 -4.64 -5.99
C LEU A 10 3.58 -5.98 -5.93
N VAL A 11 4.85 -5.98 -6.30
CA VAL A 11 5.71 -7.15 -6.15
C VAL A 11 6.20 -7.19 -4.70
N THR A 12 6.09 -8.35 -4.06
CA THR A 12 6.54 -8.52 -2.68
C THR A 12 7.58 -9.64 -2.59
N ALA A 13 8.53 -9.47 -1.67
CA ALA A 13 9.50 -10.52 -1.36
C ALA A 13 8.91 -11.59 -0.44
N ASP A 14 7.90 -11.22 0.37
CA ASP A 14 7.26 -12.09 1.35
C ASP A 14 5.75 -11.88 1.32
N PRO A 15 5.01 -12.71 0.56
CA PRO A 15 3.57 -12.50 0.38
C PRO A 15 2.77 -12.63 1.67
N GLU A 16 3.15 -13.50 2.59
CA GLU A 16 2.42 -13.64 3.86
C GLU A 16 2.57 -12.39 4.72
N ARG A 17 3.79 -11.85 4.81
CA ARG A 17 4.06 -10.62 5.56
C ARG A 17 3.36 -9.42 4.92
N ALA A 18 3.41 -9.30 3.60
CA ALA A 18 2.74 -8.22 2.89
C ALA A 18 1.22 -8.31 3.07
N GLU A 19 0.65 -9.50 2.92
CA GLU A 19 -0.79 -9.69 3.10
C GLU A 19 -1.23 -9.31 4.51
N ARG A 20 -0.51 -9.73 5.54
CA ARG A 20 -0.83 -9.37 6.93
C ARG A 20 -0.80 -7.85 7.12
N PHE A 21 0.21 -7.18 6.58
CA PHE A 21 0.29 -5.72 6.68
C PHE A 21 -0.94 -5.06 6.03
N TYR A 22 -1.24 -5.41 4.78
CA TYR A 22 -2.35 -4.78 4.07
C TYR A 22 -3.71 -5.11 4.68
N THR A 23 -3.90 -6.32 5.21
CA THR A 23 -5.18 -6.71 5.82
C THR A 23 -5.29 -6.29 7.27
N GLU A 24 -4.32 -6.63 8.11
CA GLU A 24 -4.42 -6.42 9.56
C GLU A 24 -4.10 -4.97 9.95
N VAL A 25 -3.17 -4.31 9.25
CA VAL A 25 -2.79 -2.93 9.55
C VAL A 25 -3.65 -1.94 8.79
N LEU A 26 -3.77 -2.10 7.47
CA LEU A 26 -4.43 -1.11 6.61
C LEU A 26 -5.92 -1.37 6.39
N GLY A 27 -6.41 -2.57 6.70
CA GLY A 27 -7.84 -2.87 6.60
C GLY A 27 -8.31 -3.36 5.25
N PHE A 28 -7.40 -3.73 4.34
CA PHE A 28 -7.80 -4.39 3.10
C PHE A 28 -8.41 -5.77 3.39
N LYS A 29 -9.25 -6.24 2.49
CA LYS A 29 -9.86 -7.56 2.58
C LYS A 29 -9.44 -8.42 1.41
N VAL A 30 -9.10 -9.68 1.66
CA VAL A 30 -8.77 -10.62 0.59
C VAL A 30 -10.01 -10.90 -0.24
N ARG A 31 -9.92 -10.65 -1.54
CA ARG A 31 -10.97 -11.00 -2.49
C ARG A 31 -10.75 -12.38 -3.10
N SER A 32 -9.53 -12.66 -3.53
CA SER A 32 -9.19 -13.95 -4.16
C SER A 32 -7.68 -14.17 -4.17
N ARG A 33 -7.31 -15.44 -4.33
CA ARG A 33 -5.93 -15.88 -4.47
C ARG A 33 -5.83 -16.77 -5.70
N ALA A 34 -4.66 -16.75 -6.37
CA ALA A 34 -4.41 -17.63 -7.49
C ALA A 34 -2.93 -17.95 -7.59
N THR A 35 -2.63 -19.10 -8.19
CA THR A 35 -1.27 -19.46 -8.62
C THR A 35 -1.32 -19.62 -10.12
N VAL A 36 -0.54 -18.78 -10.81
CA VAL A 36 -0.46 -18.81 -12.27
C VAL A 36 0.63 -19.78 -12.70
N PRO A 37 0.47 -20.50 -13.82
CA PRO A 37 1.52 -21.37 -14.35
C PRO A 37 2.84 -20.61 -14.46
N GLY A 38 3.93 -21.25 -14.04
CA GLY A 38 5.26 -20.64 -13.95
C GLY A 38 5.65 -20.21 -12.53
N GLY A 39 4.79 -20.49 -11.53
CA GLY A 39 5.13 -20.24 -10.12
C GLY A 39 4.87 -18.83 -9.64
N LEU A 40 3.98 -18.10 -10.29
CA LEU A 40 3.57 -16.78 -9.84
C LEU A 40 2.38 -16.90 -8.91
N ASP A 41 2.60 -16.56 -7.63
CA ASP A 41 1.53 -16.48 -6.63
C ASP A 41 1.01 -15.05 -6.56
N LEU A 42 -0.31 -14.90 -6.50
CA LEU A 42 -0.93 -13.59 -6.39
C LEU A 42 -2.14 -13.60 -5.46
N VAL A 43 -2.41 -12.45 -4.86
CA VAL A 43 -3.58 -12.21 -4.04
C VAL A 43 -4.17 -10.84 -4.36
N TYR A 44 -5.49 -10.79 -4.55
CA TYR A 44 -6.23 -9.55 -4.76
C TYR A 44 -6.81 -9.07 -3.43
N LEU A 45 -6.52 -7.83 -3.09
CA LEU A 45 -6.93 -7.19 -1.84
C LEU A 45 -7.77 -5.96 -2.16
N ASP A 46 -8.94 -5.86 -1.56
CA ASP A 46 -9.88 -4.76 -1.80
C ASP A 46 -9.97 -3.81 -0.61
N LEU A 47 -10.06 -2.52 -0.89
CA LEU A 47 -10.30 -1.47 0.09
C LEU A 47 -11.15 -0.37 -0.57
N GLY A 48 -12.38 -0.16 -0.08
CA GLY A 48 -13.21 0.95 -0.52
C GLY A 48 -13.45 1.03 -2.02
N GLY A 49 -13.62 -0.10 -2.70
CA GLY A 49 -13.83 -0.14 -4.14
C GLY A 49 -12.55 -0.05 -4.97
N THR A 50 -11.39 -0.04 -4.33
CA THR A 50 -10.08 -0.09 -4.99
C THR A 50 -9.40 -1.41 -4.70
N THR A 51 -8.52 -1.84 -5.60
CA THR A 51 -7.89 -3.16 -5.54
C THR A 51 -6.38 -3.05 -5.67
N VAL A 52 -5.67 -3.76 -4.79
CA VAL A 52 -4.23 -3.99 -4.90
C VAL A 52 -4.02 -5.48 -5.13
N GLU A 53 -3.16 -5.82 -6.08
CA GLU A 53 -2.73 -7.19 -6.32
C GLU A 53 -1.30 -7.35 -5.83
N LEU A 54 -1.10 -8.26 -4.88
CA LEU A 54 0.23 -8.62 -4.41
C LEU A 54 0.74 -9.80 -5.22
N LEU A 55 1.97 -9.69 -5.71
CA LEU A 55 2.59 -10.72 -6.56
C LEU A 55 3.92 -11.15 -5.98
N LYS A 56 4.15 -12.45 -5.98
CA LYS A 56 5.49 -13.00 -5.70
C LYS A 56 5.99 -13.77 -6.90
N TYR A 57 7.10 -13.29 -7.46
CA TYR A 57 7.85 -14.02 -8.47
C TYR A 57 8.90 -14.89 -7.79
N THR A 58 9.01 -16.14 -8.24
CA THR A 58 10.05 -17.04 -7.72
C THR A 58 11.40 -16.75 -8.38
N GLU A 59 11.38 -16.37 -9.66
CA GLU A 59 12.57 -16.06 -10.46
C GLU A 59 12.25 -14.98 -11.50
N PRO A 60 13.09 -13.98 -11.68
CA PRO A 60 14.22 -13.62 -10.82
C PRO A 60 13.76 -13.03 -9.49
N PRO A 61 14.64 -12.97 -8.47
CA PRO A 61 14.26 -12.33 -7.22
C PRO A 61 13.97 -10.84 -7.45
N PRO A 62 12.97 -10.25 -6.74
CA PRO A 62 12.64 -8.86 -6.95
C PRO A 62 13.77 -7.92 -6.50
N GLN A 63 13.89 -6.81 -7.20
CA GLN A 63 14.80 -5.74 -6.81
C GLN A 63 14.19 -4.95 -5.64
N PRO A 64 15.02 -4.33 -4.77
CA PRO A 64 14.53 -3.48 -3.70
C PRO A 64 13.63 -2.36 -4.22
N ALA A 65 12.70 -1.88 -3.38
CA ALA A 65 11.85 -0.74 -3.70
C ALA A 65 12.69 0.49 -4.04
N ALA A 66 12.25 1.25 -5.03
CA ALA A 66 12.97 2.43 -5.48
C ALA A 66 12.94 3.54 -4.43
N GLU A 67 14.09 4.20 -4.25
CA GLU A 67 14.22 5.36 -3.37
C GLU A 67 14.35 6.64 -4.20
N GLY A 68 13.90 7.76 -3.62
CA GLY A 68 13.99 9.07 -4.24
C GLY A 68 13.00 9.33 -5.35
N LEU A 69 13.15 10.46 -6.01
CA LEU A 69 12.27 10.86 -7.10
C LEU A 69 12.74 10.24 -8.42
N ARG A 70 11.85 9.51 -9.07
CA ARG A 70 12.10 8.87 -10.35
C ARG A 70 10.91 9.10 -11.28
N LEU A 71 11.17 9.04 -12.58
CA LEU A 71 10.07 9.03 -13.55
C LEU A 71 9.23 7.77 -13.35
N GLY A 72 7.91 7.91 -13.47
CA GLY A 72 6.97 6.81 -13.32
C GLY A 72 6.22 6.85 -11.99
N TYR A 73 5.76 5.70 -11.56
CA TYR A 73 4.97 5.59 -10.33
C TYR A 73 5.84 5.85 -9.11
N ARG A 74 5.31 6.67 -8.20
CA ARG A 74 6.02 7.02 -6.97
C ARG A 74 5.45 6.26 -5.77
N MET A 75 4.15 6.39 -5.52
CA MET A 75 3.47 5.74 -4.40
C MET A 75 1.96 5.81 -4.61
N MET A 76 1.22 5.01 -3.87
CA MET A 76 -0.22 5.19 -3.75
C MET A 76 -0.53 6.04 -2.52
N ALA A 77 -1.70 6.68 -2.52
CA ALA A 77 -2.21 7.41 -1.37
C ALA A 77 -3.50 6.73 -0.89
N LEU A 78 -3.60 6.55 0.43
CA LEU A 78 -4.80 6.04 1.08
C LEU A 78 -5.50 7.19 1.78
N GLU A 79 -6.80 7.35 1.55
CA GLU A 79 -7.58 8.34 2.26
C GLU A 79 -7.88 7.86 3.68
N VAL A 80 -7.70 8.74 4.65
CA VAL A 80 -8.07 8.51 6.05
C VAL A 80 -9.08 9.57 6.48
N GLU A 81 -9.99 9.21 7.37
CA GLU A 81 -10.97 10.16 7.90
C GLU A 81 -10.33 11.15 8.86
N ASP A 82 -9.40 10.68 9.68
CA ASP A 82 -8.72 11.48 10.68
C ASP A 82 -7.25 11.08 10.76
N MET A 83 -6.36 12.00 10.47
CA MET A 83 -4.91 11.73 10.44
C MET A 83 -4.37 11.31 11.80
N GLN A 84 -4.79 11.98 12.87
CA GLN A 84 -4.27 11.67 14.20
C GLN A 84 -4.69 10.27 14.65
N GLN A 85 -5.96 9.91 14.41
CA GLN A 85 -6.45 8.56 14.74
C GLN A 85 -5.72 7.50 13.94
N ALA A 86 -5.48 7.75 12.65
CA ALA A 86 -4.75 6.81 11.80
C ALA A 86 -3.32 6.60 12.31
N LEU A 87 -2.62 7.68 12.64
CA LEU A 87 -1.25 7.61 13.14
C LEU A 87 -1.18 6.94 14.50
N ASP A 88 -2.14 7.20 15.39
CA ASP A 88 -2.21 6.55 16.71
C ASP A 88 -2.42 5.05 16.58
N MET A 89 -3.30 4.63 15.67
CA MET A 89 -3.55 3.22 15.40
C MET A 89 -2.29 2.54 14.85
N LEU A 90 -1.61 3.18 13.90
CA LEU A 90 -0.37 2.65 13.33
C LEU A 90 0.73 2.54 14.38
N LYS A 91 0.85 3.54 15.25
CA LYS A 91 1.85 3.55 16.33
C LYS A 91 1.67 2.36 17.29
N LYS A 92 0.43 1.98 17.60
CA LYS A 92 0.14 0.81 18.43
C LYS A 92 0.66 -0.48 17.80
N GLN A 93 0.85 -0.50 16.50
CA GLN A 93 1.37 -1.62 15.74
C GLN A 93 2.86 -1.46 15.39
N GLY A 94 3.53 -0.48 16.00
CA GLY A 94 4.96 -0.25 15.80
C GLY A 94 5.30 0.46 14.50
N ILE A 95 4.33 1.12 13.87
CA ILE A 95 4.54 1.81 12.60
C ILE A 95 4.54 3.31 12.81
N GLU A 96 5.66 3.94 12.49
CA GLU A 96 5.84 5.38 12.56
C GLU A 96 5.87 5.99 11.16
N PRO A 97 5.39 7.23 10.98
CA PRO A 97 5.53 7.89 9.70
C PRO A 97 7.00 8.13 9.38
N VAL A 98 7.36 7.98 8.11
CA VAL A 98 8.69 8.31 7.61
C VAL A 98 8.75 9.76 7.12
N TRP A 99 7.60 10.40 6.99
CA TRP A 99 7.47 11.80 6.63
C TRP A 99 6.13 12.34 7.14
N GLY A 100 6.15 13.59 7.65
CA GLY A 100 4.96 14.23 8.18
C GLY A 100 4.57 13.71 9.57
N PRO A 101 3.34 14.02 10.06
CA PRO A 101 2.26 14.66 9.31
C PRO A 101 2.49 16.14 9.04
N VAL A 102 1.97 16.62 7.92
CA VAL A 102 1.93 18.03 7.58
C VAL A 102 0.48 18.42 7.28
N THR A 103 0.01 19.50 7.89
CA THR A 103 -1.33 20.01 7.69
C THR A 103 -1.31 21.29 6.87
N ARG A 104 -2.17 21.34 5.86
CA ARG A 104 -2.43 22.50 5.02
C ARG A 104 -3.90 22.87 5.15
N PRO A 105 -4.36 24.01 4.62
CA PRO A 105 -5.78 24.37 4.76
C PRO A 105 -6.75 23.33 4.21
N ALA A 106 -6.43 22.65 3.11
CA ALA A 106 -7.33 21.71 2.44
C ALA A 106 -7.07 20.25 2.77
N TYR A 107 -5.94 19.91 3.40
CA TYR A 107 -5.60 18.52 3.66
C TYR A 107 -4.50 18.37 4.71
N ALA A 108 -4.43 17.15 5.26
CA ALA A 108 -3.25 16.70 6.01
C ALA A 108 -2.69 15.46 5.30
N ARG A 109 -1.37 15.29 5.34
CA ARG A 109 -0.73 14.12 4.76
C ARG A 109 0.47 13.66 5.58
N ALA A 110 0.73 12.36 5.48
CA ALA A 110 1.91 11.72 6.06
C ALA A 110 2.32 10.58 5.12
N GLU A 111 3.49 10.02 5.32
CA GLU A 111 3.95 8.85 4.56
C GLU A 111 4.42 7.77 5.52
N ILE A 112 4.06 6.54 5.21
CA ILE A 112 4.53 5.32 5.89
C ILE A 112 5.16 4.41 4.85
N ARG A 113 5.77 3.30 5.29
CA ARG A 113 6.29 2.27 4.41
C ARG A 113 5.58 0.95 4.66
N ASP A 114 5.38 0.19 3.59
CA ASP A 114 4.96 -1.20 3.72
C ASP A 114 6.17 -2.10 4.05
N PRO A 115 5.98 -3.41 4.31
CA PRO A 115 7.10 -4.30 4.68
C PRO A 115 8.19 -4.45 3.62
N ASP A 116 7.89 -4.18 2.36
CA ASP A 116 8.88 -4.23 1.26
C ASP A 116 9.55 -2.88 1.02
N GLY A 117 9.22 -1.85 1.82
CA GLY A 117 9.81 -0.53 1.70
C GLY A 117 9.06 0.41 0.74
N ASN A 118 7.92 0.01 0.22
CA ASN A 118 7.12 0.89 -0.63
C ASN A 118 6.53 2.01 0.20
N HIS A 119 6.66 3.24 -0.29
CA HIS A 119 6.03 4.40 0.35
C HIS A 119 4.54 4.38 0.11
N ILE A 120 3.78 4.74 1.14
CA ILE A 120 2.32 4.92 1.08
C ILE A 120 2.01 6.26 1.70
N GLU A 121 1.33 7.13 0.95
CA GLU A 121 0.83 8.39 1.50
C GLU A 121 -0.48 8.14 2.23
N LEU A 122 -0.65 8.77 3.39
CA LEU A 122 -1.93 8.89 4.07
C LEU A 122 -2.45 10.29 3.80
N ARG A 123 -3.73 10.41 3.38
CA ARG A 123 -4.33 11.68 3.00
C ARG A 123 -5.65 11.88 3.74
N GLN A 124 -5.74 12.95 4.51
CA GLN A 124 -7.01 13.43 5.05
C GLN A 124 -7.42 14.69 4.32
N TRP A 125 -8.62 14.71 3.77
CA TRP A 125 -9.19 15.94 3.20
C TRP A 125 -9.88 16.75 4.29
N ILE A 126 -9.52 18.01 4.40
CA ILE A 126 -10.09 18.95 5.37
C ILE A 126 -11.13 19.79 4.64
N ARG A 127 -12.36 19.72 5.12
CA ARG A 127 -13.51 20.38 4.47
C ARG A 127 -14.22 21.33 5.39
#